data_33e41fb9836a26b0e89dfbf21c9e42a7
#
_entry.id   33e41fb9836a26b0e89dfbf21c9e42a7
#
_cell.length_a   1.000
_cell.length_b   1.000
_cell.length_c   1.000
_cell.angle_alpha   90.00
_cell.angle_beta   90.00
_cell.angle_gamma   90.00
#
_symmetry.space_group_name_H-M   'P 1'
#
loop_
_entity.id
_entity.type
_entity.pdbx_description
1 polymer ?
#
loop_
_entity_poly.entity_id
_entity_poly.type
_entity_poly.pdbx_seq_one_letter_code
_entity_poly.pdbx_strand_id
1 'polypeptide(L)'
;TSEAVIALQRLIVAPFDACFYASNMGGIYFMRNAWWKAPTGDKEGERMDYEGAMIYDPQTEGTNGLHLGVAAFDFAGLYPSMMIARNISWETKSTEETEFGVNILVPRDFSPVANEDWRYYKTDKMGLLPKAVLDLKTLRNYYKRKMYSSKDPLEFAKWNNNQMAVKRLMASFYGVVGYQGFGWADVDLAASITASARE
;
A
#
# COMPACT_ATOMS: atom_id res chain seq x y z
N THR A 1 1.10 -11.41 -16.96
CA THR A 1 0.43 -12.12 -18.06
C THR A 1 -0.83 -11.36 -18.47
N SER A 2 -1.22 -11.44 -19.74
CA SER A 2 -2.43 -10.79 -20.29
C SER A 2 -3.72 -11.17 -19.53
N GLU A 3 -3.85 -12.41 -19.11
CA GLU A 3 -5.00 -12.90 -18.35
C GLU A 3 -5.15 -12.23 -16.98
N ALA A 4 -4.04 -11.96 -16.28
CA ALA A 4 -4.09 -11.25 -15.02
C ALA A 4 -4.52 -9.77 -15.21
N VAL A 5 -4.16 -9.16 -16.33
CA VAL A 5 -4.62 -7.80 -16.69
C VAL A 5 -6.12 -7.80 -17.03
N ILE A 6 -6.61 -8.82 -17.75
CA ILE A 6 -8.05 -8.98 -18.02
C ILE A 6 -8.83 -9.19 -16.71
N ALA A 7 -8.33 -10.00 -15.78
CA ALA A 7 -8.95 -10.18 -14.48
C ALA A 7 -9.00 -8.87 -13.68
N LEU A 8 -7.94 -8.07 -13.75
CA LEU A 8 -7.88 -6.75 -13.13
C LEU A 8 -8.84 -5.76 -13.78
N GLN A 9 -8.90 -5.72 -15.11
CA GLN A 9 -9.86 -4.91 -15.86
C GLN A 9 -11.31 -5.18 -15.41
N ARG A 10 -11.67 -6.45 -15.26
CA ARG A 10 -12.99 -6.85 -14.77
C ARG A 10 -13.25 -6.44 -13.33
N LEU A 11 -12.22 -6.48 -12.48
CA LEU A 11 -12.33 -6.11 -11.07
C LEU A 11 -12.57 -4.61 -10.88
N ILE A 12 -11.82 -3.77 -11.59
CA ILE A 12 -11.91 -2.30 -11.47
C ILE A 12 -12.82 -1.65 -12.52
N VAL A 13 -13.30 -2.43 -13.50
CA VAL A 13 -14.13 -1.95 -14.62
C VAL A 13 -13.51 -0.75 -15.35
N ALA A 14 -12.26 -0.90 -15.76
CA ALA A 14 -11.46 0.14 -16.40
C ALA A 14 -11.09 -0.24 -17.85
N PRO A 15 -10.67 0.72 -18.69
CA PRO A 15 -10.03 0.42 -19.96
C PRO A 15 -8.79 -0.48 -19.79
N PHE A 16 -8.53 -1.31 -20.79
CA PHE A 16 -7.47 -2.32 -20.72
C PHE A 16 -6.08 -1.69 -20.52
N ASP A 17 -5.79 -0.60 -21.20
CA ASP A 17 -4.54 0.15 -21.11
C ASP A 17 -4.32 0.76 -19.73
N ALA A 18 -5.38 1.24 -19.06
CA ALA A 18 -5.29 1.77 -17.70
C ALA A 18 -4.83 0.72 -16.67
N CYS A 19 -5.04 -0.57 -16.94
CA CYS A 19 -4.65 -1.66 -16.05
C CYS A 19 -3.14 -1.97 -16.05
N PHE A 20 -2.36 -1.34 -16.93
CA PHE A 20 -0.90 -1.48 -16.93
C PHE A 20 -0.21 -0.51 -15.96
N TYR A 21 -0.86 0.55 -15.56
CA TYR A 21 -0.30 1.58 -14.70
C TYR A 21 -0.85 1.47 -13.28
N ALA A 22 0.01 1.22 -12.32
CA ALA A 22 -0.37 1.00 -10.92
C ALA A 22 -1.15 2.18 -10.32
N SER A 23 -0.72 3.41 -10.60
CA SER A 23 -1.38 4.64 -10.13
C SER A 23 -2.83 4.75 -10.65
N ASN A 24 -3.05 4.44 -11.93
CA ASN A 24 -4.39 4.50 -12.52
C ASN A 24 -5.34 3.47 -11.89
N MET A 25 -4.85 2.26 -11.61
CA MET A 25 -5.67 1.21 -11.01
C MET A 25 -6.26 1.61 -9.66
N GLY A 26 -5.42 2.13 -8.77
CA GLY A 26 -5.85 2.57 -7.44
C GLY A 26 -6.85 3.72 -7.52
N GLY A 27 -6.55 4.75 -8.32
CA GLY A 27 -7.42 5.90 -8.49
C GLY A 27 -8.78 5.53 -9.07
N ILE A 28 -8.84 4.70 -10.11
CA ILE A 28 -10.10 4.24 -10.71
C ILE A 28 -10.90 3.42 -9.68
N TYR A 29 -10.23 2.57 -8.90
CA TYR A 29 -10.89 1.81 -7.84
C TYR A 29 -11.56 2.74 -6.82
N PHE A 30 -10.86 3.76 -6.32
CA PHE A 30 -11.41 4.71 -5.36
C PHE A 30 -12.55 5.54 -5.94
N MET A 31 -12.39 6.10 -7.13
CA MET A 31 -13.45 6.87 -7.79
C MET A 31 -14.74 6.07 -7.97
N ARG A 32 -14.64 4.77 -8.24
CA ARG A 32 -15.82 3.92 -8.49
C ARG A 32 -16.46 3.38 -7.22
N ASN A 33 -15.66 3.04 -6.20
CA ASN A 33 -16.17 2.36 -5.01
C ASN A 33 -16.46 3.29 -3.85
N ALA A 34 -15.84 4.47 -3.82
CA ALA A 34 -15.95 5.40 -2.71
C ALA A 34 -16.76 6.65 -3.03
N TRP A 35 -17.08 6.93 -4.28
CA TRP A 35 -17.76 8.16 -4.75
C TRP A 35 -17.04 9.45 -4.32
N TRP A 36 -15.76 9.34 -4.07
CA TRP A 36 -14.95 10.39 -3.50
C TRP A 36 -14.16 11.09 -4.61
N LYS A 37 -14.26 12.42 -4.65
CA LYS A 37 -13.40 13.20 -5.53
C LYS A 37 -12.00 13.22 -4.93
N ALA A 38 -10.99 12.94 -5.77
CA ALA A 38 -9.61 13.17 -5.38
C ALA A 38 -9.46 14.58 -4.82
N PRO A 39 -8.75 14.77 -3.72
CA PRO A 39 -8.47 16.09 -3.23
C PRO A 39 -7.67 16.85 -4.30
N THR A 40 -8.37 17.68 -5.07
CA THR A 40 -7.76 18.56 -6.06
C THR A 40 -7.15 19.73 -5.32
N GLY A 41 -5.96 19.59 -4.84
CA GLY A 41 -5.13 20.71 -4.45
C GLY A 41 -3.98 20.77 -5.44
N ASP A 42 -3.79 21.89 -6.09
CA ASP A 42 -2.52 22.22 -6.71
C ASP A 42 -1.48 22.24 -5.60
N LYS A 43 -0.94 21.10 -5.31
CA LYS A 43 0.23 21.00 -4.45
C LYS A 43 1.47 21.28 -5.32
N GLU A 44 1.57 22.49 -5.85
CA GLU A 44 2.85 23.13 -6.09
C GLU A 44 3.48 23.42 -4.72
N GLY A 45 3.90 22.38 -4.03
CA GLY A 45 4.58 22.45 -2.77
C GLY A 45 5.85 21.65 -2.85
N GLU A 46 6.84 22.10 -2.11
CA GLU A 46 8.13 21.46 -1.97
C GLU A 46 7.97 19.95 -1.83
N ARG A 47 8.74 19.21 -2.61
CA ARG A 47 8.82 17.76 -2.54
C ARG A 47 9.25 17.40 -1.13
N MET A 48 8.31 16.95 -0.31
CA MET A 48 8.66 16.38 0.98
C MET A 48 9.31 15.03 0.74
N ASP A 49 10.61 14.96 0.96
CA ASP A 49 11.30 13.70 1.05
C ASP A 49 10.99 13.08 2.42
N TYR A 50 10.61 11.81 2.41
CA TYR A 50 10.40 11.02 3.62
C TYR A 50 11.22 9.73 3.53
N GLU A 51 11.57 9.19 4.69
CA GLU A 51 12.32 7.96 4.74
C GLU A 51 11.46 6.78 4.28
N GLY A 52 11.94 6.08 3.26
CA GLY A 52 11.29 4.91 2.69
C GLY A 52 11.47 3.64 3.54
N ALA A 53 11.57 2.50 2.87
CA ALA A 53 11.87 1.23 3.52
C ALA A 53 13.30 1.21 4.06
N MET A 54 13.49 0.57 5.22
CA MET A 54 14.85 0.25 5.70
C MET A 54 15.45 -0.83 4.80
N ILE A 55 16.64 -0.57 4.29
CA ILE A 55 17.41 -1.53 3.50
C ILE A 55 18.61 -1.95 4.33
N TYR A 56 18.68 -3.24 4.66
CA TYR A 56 19.84 -3.82 5.31
C TYR A 56 20.96 -4.01 4.29
N ASP A 57 22.12 -3.43 4.54
CA ASP A 57 23.31 -3.61 3.72
C ASP A 57 24.32 -4.52 4.44
N PRO A 58 24.49 -5.77 4.01
CA PRO A 58 25.42 -6.71 4.63
C PRO A 58 26.87 -6.25 4.64
N GLN A 59 27.29 -5.39 3.70
CA GLN A 59 28.66 -4.89 3.63
C GLN A 59 28.92 -3.86 4.74
N THR A 60 28.00 -2.93 4.92
CA THR A 60 28.09 -1.89 5.96
C THR A 60 27.96 -2.48 7.36
N GLU A 61 27.08 -3.49 7.51
CA GLU A 61 26.85 -4.17 8.80
C GLU A 61 27.89 -5.27 9.12
N GLY A 62 28.85 -5.49 8.23
CA GLY A 62 29.93 -6.47 8.44
C GLY A 62 29.47 -7.93 8.42
N THR A 63 28.31 -8.19 7.82
CA THR A 63 27.70 -9.53 7.75
C THR A 63 27.71 -10.13 6.35
N ASN A 64 28.54 -9.61 5.45
CA ASN A 64 28.72 -10.17 4.12
C ASN A 64 29.42 -11.53 4.16
N GLY A 65 29.06 -12.43 3.26
CA GLY A 65 29.68 -13.75 3.13
C GLY A 65 28.68 -14.90 3.01
N LEU A 66 29.18 -16.11 3.16
CA LEU A 66 28.37 -17.32 3.11
C LEU A 66 27.77 -17.61 4.50
N HIS A 67 26.46 -17.63 4.57
CA HIS A 67 25.72 -17.98 5.78
C HIS A 67 25.07 -19.37 5.63
N LEU A 68 25.25 -20.23 6.64
CA LEU A 68 24.62 -21.55 6.72
C LEU A 68 23.45 -21.54 7.69
N GLY A 69 22.43 -22.35 7.44
CA GLY A 69 21.28 -22.47 8.33
C GLY A 69 20.37 -21.23 8.35
N VAL A 70 20.28 -20.50 7.27
CA VAL A 70 19.47 -19.27 7.15
C VAL A 70 17.98 -19.61 7.08
N ALA A 71 17.16 -18.94 7.90
CA ALA A 71 15.70 -18.96 7.81
C ALA A 71 15.22 -17.58 7.31
N ALA A 72 14.39 -17.57 6.26
CA ALA A 72 13.81 -16.36 5.74
C ALA A 72 12.35 -16.22 6.19
N PHE A 73 12.01 -15.05 6.71
CA PHE A 73 10.65 -14.68 7.11
C PHE A 73 10.19 -13.47 6.29
N ASP A 74 8.92 -13.47 5.87
CA ASP A 74 8.32 -12.38 5.10
C ASP A 74 6.94 -12.04 5.63
N PHE A 75 6.62 -10.76 5.67
CA PHE A 75 5.29 -10.26 6.04
C PHE A 75 4.33 -10.32 4.87
N ALA A 76 3.25 -11.05 5.02
CA ALA A 76 2.21 -11.16 4.00
C ALA A 76 1.47 -9.83 3.78
N GLY A 77 2.02 -8.97 2.95
CA GLY A 77 1.45 -7.67 2.62
C GLY A 77 1.67 -6.64 3.73
N LEU A 78 2.92 -6.33 4.03
CA LEU A 78 3.33 -5.42 5.09
C LEU A 78 2.61 -4.07 5.01
N TYR A 79 2.74 -3.31 3.93
CA TYR A 79 2.09 -2.00 3.77
C TYR A 79 0.55 -2.05 3.88
N PRO A 80 -0.15 -2.97 3.18
CA PRO A 80 -1.57 -3.19 3.40
C PRO A 80 -1.95 -3.46 4.86
N SER A 81 -1.13 -4.20 5.58
CA SER A 81 -1.39 -4.49 6.99
C SER A 81 -1.19 -3.27 7.88
N MET A 82 -0.20 -2.42 7.60
CA MET A 82 0.01 -1.17 8.34
C MET A 82 -1.13 -0.17 8.09
N MET A 83 -1.61 -0.04 6.84
CA MET A 83 -2.78 0.79 6.53
C MET A 83 -4.01 0.40 7.39
N ILE A 84 -4.24 -0.90 7.58
CA ILE A 84 -5.35 -1.40 8.39
C ILE A 84 -5.08 -1.18 9.88
N ALA A 85 -3.90 -1.55 10.37
CA ALA A 85 -3.57 -1.56 11.81
C ALA A 85 -3.55 -0.16 12.40
N ARG A 86 -3.09 0.84 11.65
CA ARG A 86 -2.99 2.24 12.08
C ARG A 86 -4.12 3.12 11.53
N ASN A 87 -5.10 2.53 10.83
CA ASN A 87 -6.23 3.24 10.23
C ASN A 87 -5.82 4.42 9.32
N ILE A 88 -4.72 4.26 8.57
CA ILE A 88 -4.11 5.31 7.76
C ILE A 88 -4.99 5.61 6.55
N SER A 89 -5.62 6.78 6.53
CA SER A 89 -6.49 7.24 5.44
C SER A 89 -6.59 8.77 5.45
N TRP A 90 -6.99 9.36 4.35
CA TRP A 90 -7.09 10.82 4.20
C TRP A 90 -8.05 11.47 5.21
N GLU A 91 -9.22 10.85 5.39
CA GLU A 91 -10.28 11.36 6.27
C GLU A 91 -10.10 10.99 7.74
N THR A 92 -9.17 10.08 8.03
CA THR A 92 -8.87 9.69 9.42
C THR A 92 -7.73 10.49 10.04
N LYS A 93 -7.05 11.36 9.27
CA LYS A 93 -6.04 12.25 9.83
C LYS A 93 -6.59 13.05 11.01
N SER A 94 -5.81 13.18 12.08
CA SER A 94 -6.16 13.92 13.29
C SER A 94 -5.06 14.90 13.64
N THR A 95 -5.45 16.07 14.14
CA THR A 95 -4.55 17.04 14.77
C THR A 95 -4.36 16.77 16.25
N GLU A 96 -5.21 15.92 16.83
CA GLU A 96 -5.15 15.52 18.23
C GLU A 96 -4.47 14.14 18.33
N GLU A 97 -3.77 13.93 19.41
CA GLU A 97 -3.14 12.66 19.72
C GLU A 97 -4.18 11.54 19.84
N THR A 98 -3.88 10.40 19.22
CA THR A 98 -4.71 9.19 19.26
C THR A 98 -3.82 7.97 19.50
N GLU A 99 -4.42 6.83 19.82
CA GLU A 99 -3.70 5.55 19.95
C GLU A 99 -3.04 5.09 18.64
N PHE A 100 -3.50 5.59 17.48
CA PHE A 100 -2.93 5.28 16.17
C PHE A 100 -1.92 6.36 15.72
N GLY A 101 -1.08 6.81 16.65
CA GLY A 101 0.06 7.67 16.33
C GLY A 101 1.15 6.93 15.57
N VAL A 102 1.77 7.63 14.63
CA VAL A 102 2.93 7.16 13.87
C VAL A 102 3.99 8.25 13.87
N ASN A 103 5.21 7.91 14.28
CA ASN A 103 6.35 8.82 14.19
C ASN A 103 6.95 8.76 12.78
N ILE A 104 6.78 9.84 12.01
CA ILE A 104 7.44 9.99 10.71
C ILE A 104 8.77 10.71 10.92
N LEU A 105 9.85 10.00 10.68
CA LEU A 105 11.15 10.64 10.57
C LEU A 105 11.18 11.40 9.25
N VAL A 106 11.13 12.72 9.33
CA VAL A 106 11.31 13.60 8.18
C VAL A 106 12.79 14.00 8.16
N PRO A 107 13.57 13.55 7.15
CA PRO A 107 14.92 14.03 6.99
C PRO A 107 14.85 15.52 6.63
N ARG A 108 15.09 16.39 7.59
CA ARG A 108 15.36 17.80 7.29
C ARG A 108 16.86 17.95 7.08
N ASP A 109 17.25 18.20 5.84
CA ASP A 109 18.59 18.67 5.44
C ASP A 109 19.77 17.88 6.03
N PHE A 110 19.79 16.54 5.88
CA PHE A 110 20.92 15.72 6.33
C PHE A 110 21.41 16.03 7.76
N SER A 111 20.57 16.66 8.58
CA SER A 111 20.90 16.92 9.97
C SER A 111 20.90 15.61 10.74
N PRO A 112 21.93 15.30 11.53
CA PRO A 112 21.98 14.09 12.35
C PRO A 112 20.96 14.07 13.50
N VAL A 113 20.20 15.13 13.68
CA VAL A 113 19.09 15.19 14.64
C VAL A 113 17.82 14.86 13.90
N ALA A 114 17.35 13.63 14.02
CA ALA A 114 16.05 13.20 13.55
C ALA A 114 14.98 14.10 14.17
N ASN A 115 14.28 14.88 13.35
CA ASN A 115 13.10 15.58 13.80
C ASN A 115 11.96 14.57 13.86
N GLU A 116 11.58 14.18 15.07
CA GLU A 116 10.39 13.39 15.31
C GLU A 116 9.16 14.24 14.94
N ASP A 117 8.36 13.73 14.03
CA ASP A 117 7.13 14.37 13.60
C ASP A 117 6.00 13.35 13.63
N TRP A 118 5.08 13.54 14.59
CA TRP A 118 4.00 12.59 14.82
C TRP A 118 2.80 12.88 13.92
N ARG A 119 2.23 11.81 13.36
CA ARG A 119 0.95 11.82 12.64
C ARG A 119 -0.03 10.92 13.37
N TYR A 120 -1.24 11.41 13.55
CA TYR A 120 -2.29 10.73 14.29
C TYR A 120 -3.48 10.42 13.38
N TYR A 121 -4.11 9.30 13.64
CA TYR A 121 -5.26 8.82 12.88
C TYR A 121 -6.42 8.50 13.83
N LYS A 122 -7.64 8.90 13.44
CA LYS A 122 -8.86 8.67 14.22
C LYS A 122 -9.17 7.17 14.31
N THR A 123 -9.77 6.78 15.43
CA THR A 123 -10.04 5.37 15.76
C THR A 123 -11.54 5.05 15.73
N ASP A 124 -12.41 6.06 15.64
CA ASP A 124 -13.87 5.95 15.73
C ASP A 124 -14.49 5.22 14.55
N LYS A 125 -13.93 5.36 13.36
CA LYS A 125 -14.37 4.70 12.13
C LYS A 125 -13.19 4.20 11.31
N MET A 126 -13.37 3.04 10.69
CA MET A 126 -12.41 2.55 9.70
C MET A 126 -12.38 3.48 8.48
N GLY A 127 -11.19 3.96 8.14
CA GLY A 127 -10.98 4.82 7.00
C GLY A 127 -11.20 4.12 5.65
N LEU A 128 -11.33 4.92 4.60
CA LEU A 128 -11.59 4.46 3.23
C LEU A 128 -10.47 3.54 2.73
N LEU A 129 -9.22 3.96 2.90
CA LEU A 129 -8.06 3.21 2.44
C LEU A 129 -7.91 1.86 3.18
N PRO A 130 -7.94 1.80 4.53
CA PRO A 130 -7.96 0.55 5.29
C PRO A 130 -9.12 -0.36 4.90
N LYS A 131 -10.32 0.19 4.74
CA LYS A 131 -11.50 -0.58 4.34
C LYS A 131 -11.32 -1.22 2.97
N ALA A 132 -10.88 -0.45 1.98
CA ALA A 132 -10.64 -0.95 0.63
C ALA A 132 -9.59 -2.06 0.62
N VAL A 133 -8.51 -1.91 1.38
CA VAL A 133 -7.46 -2.93 1.53
C VAL A 133 -8.01 -4.19 2.20
N LEU A 134 -8.81 -4.05 3.25
CA LEU A 134 -9.42 -5.19 3.97
C LEU A 134 -10.38 -5.98 3.07
N ASP A 135 -11.23 -5.28 2.32
CA ASP A 135 -12.16 -5.88 1.37
C ASP A 135 -11.41 -6.67 0.28
N LEU A 136 -10.35 -6.07 -0.28
CA LEU A 136 -9.52 -6.74 -1.27
C LEU A 136 -8.73 -7.91 -0.69
N LYS A 137 -8.22 -7.80 0.54
CA LYS A 137 -7.54 -8.91 1.23
C LYS A 137 -8.49 -10.08 1.43
N THR A 138 -9.74 -9.81 1.79
CA THR A 138 -10.80 -10.80 1.94
C THR A 138 -11.13 -11.47 0.61
N LEU A 139 -11.29 -10.70 -0.45
CA LEU A 139 -11.53 -11.20 -1.81
C LEU A 139 -10.35 -12.06 -2.30
N ARG A 140 -9.11 -11.61 -2.06
CA ARG A 140 -7.91 -12.39 -2.41
C ARG A 140 -7.88 -13.74 -1.69
N ASN A 141 -8.21 -13.77 -0.41
CA ASN A 141 -8.26 -15.00 0.37
C ASN A 141 -9.35 -15.96 -0.14
N TYR A 142 -10.49 -15.43 -0.59
CA TYR A 142 -11.52 -16.21 -1.26
C TYR A 142 -10.98 -16.85 -2.54
N TYR A 143 -10.33 -16.08 -3.42
CA TYR A 143 -9.75 -16.62 -4.65
C TYR A 143 -8.63 -17.63 -4.39
N LYS A 144 -7.79 -17.42 -3.38
CA LYS A 144 -6.77 -18.41 -2.99
C LYS A 144 -7.40 -19.73 -2.53
N ARG A 145 -8.45 -19.68 -1.73
CA ARG A 145 -9.18 -20.89 -1.31
C ARG A 145 -9.74 -21.64 -2.51
N LYS A 146 -10.38 -20.95 -3.46
CA LYS A 146 -10.87 -21.54 -4.70
C LYS A 146 -9.74 -22.16 -5.53
N MET A 147 -8.63 -21.46 -5.67
CA MET A 147 -7.44 -21.94 -6.36
C MET A 147 -6.94 -23.26 -5.78
N TYR A 148 -6.75 -23.33 -4.46
CA TYR A 148 -6.24 -24.54 -3.81
C TYR A 148 -7.24 -25.70 -3.78
N SER A 149 -8.54 -25.43 -3.88
CA SER A 149 -9.56 -26.48 -3.98
C SER A 149 -9.81 -26.97 -5.40
N SER A 150 -9.28 -26.29 -6.41
CA SER A 150 -9.47 -26.67 -7.81
C SER A 150 -8.59 -27.84 -8.20
N LYS A 151 -9.19 -28.89 -8.76
CA LYS A 151 -8.47 -30.07 -9.32
C LYS A 151 -8.18 -29.90 -10.80
N ASP A 152 -8.96 -29.10 -11.50
CA ASP A 152 -8.79 -28.79 -12.92
C ASP A 152 -7.71 -27.70 -13.08
N PRO A 153 -6.68 -27.94 -13.93
CA PRO A 153 -5.63 -26.98 -14.21
C PRO A 153 -6.13 -25.64 -14.76
N LEU A 154 -7.19 -25.63 -15.55
CA LEU A 154 -7.77 -24.40 -16.10
C LEU A 154 -8.47 -23.58 -15.01
N GLU A 155 -9.23 -24.24 -14.13
CA GLU A 155 -9.81 -23.57 -12.98
C GLU A 155 -8.75 -23.03 -12.03
N PHE A 156 -7.70 -23.81 -11.74
CA PHE A 156 -6.57 -23.37 -10.95
C PHE A 156 -5.93 -22.09 -11.54
N ALA A 157 -5.63 -22.10 -12.83
CA ALA A 157 -5.06 -20.95 -13.53
C ALA A 157 -5.97 -19.71 -13.45
N LYS A 158 -7.28 -19.89 -13.64
CA LYS A 158 -8.29 -18.83 -13.52
C LYS A 158 -8.26 -18.18 -12.12
N TRP A 159 -8.32 -18.99 -11.08
CA TRP A 159 -8.34 -18.45 -9.71
C TRP A 159 -7.00 -17.85 -9.31
N ASN A 160 -5.90 -18.41 -9.80
CA ASN A 160 -4.57 -17.82 -9.61
C ASN A 160 -4.47 -16.43 -10.27
N ASN A 161 -4.95 -16.28 -11.50
CA ASN A 161 -4.97 -14.97 -12.18
C ASN A 161 -5.81 -13.94 -11.43
N ASN A 162 -6.97 -14.35 -10.92
CA ASN A 162 -7.83 -13.47 -10.13
C ASN A 162 -7.17 -13.01 -8.81
N GLN A 163 -6.56 -13.93 -8.04
CA GLN A 163 -5.87 -13.54 -6.80
C GLN A 163 -4.63 -12.67 -7.07
N MET A 164 -3.95 -12.89 -8.20
CA MET A 164 -2.81 -12.04 -8.61
C MET A 164 -3.26 -10.64 -9.04
N ALA A 165 -4.41 -10.51 -9.70
CA ALA A 165 -4.99 -9.23 -10.03
C ALA A 165 -5.29 -8.40 -8.77
N VAL A 166 -5.93 -9.02 -7.77
CA VAL A 166 -6.19 -8.36 -6.47
C VAL A 166 -4.89 -7.99 -5.75
N LYS A 167 -3.87 -8.87 -5.78
CA LYS A 167 -2.55 -8.56 -5.21
C LYS A 167 -1.94 -7.29 -5.83
N ARG A 168 -2.00 -7.18 -7.16
CA ARG A 168 -1.45 -6.01 -7.89
C ARG A 168 -2.23 -4.74 -7.54
N LEU A 169 -3.56 -4.82 -7.48
CA LEU A 169 -4.38 -3.67 -7.10
C LEU A 169 -4.07 -3.19 -5.67
N MET A 170 -3.96 -4.08 -4.70
CA MET A 170 -3.57 -3.69 -3.33
C MET A 170 -2.18 -3.05 -3.28
N ALA A 171 -1.23 -3.59 -4.04
CA ALA A 171 0.12 -3.01 -4.11
C ALA A 171 0.13 -1.61 -4.74
N SER A 172 -0.81 -1.31 -5.65
CA SER A 172 -0.91 0.00 -6.28
C SER A 172 -1.38 1.11 -5.32
N PHE A 173 -2.01 0.80 -4.22
CA PHE A 173 -2.53 1.80 -3.29
C PHE A 173 -1.44 2.64 -2.64
N TYR A 174 -0.32 2.03 -2.26
CA TYR A 174 0.84 2.79 -1.79
C TYR A 174 1.36 3.74 -2.89
N GLY A 175 1.45 3.27 -4.13
CA GLY A 175 1.84 4.11 -5.27
C GLY A 175 0.88 5.27 -5.52
N VAL A 176 -0.43 5.10 -5.23
CA VAL A 176 -1.43 6.17 -5.32
C VAL A 176 -1.16 7.28 -4.32
N VAL A 177 -0.87 6.94 -3.07
CA VAL A 177 -0.65 7.94 -2.02
C VAL A 177 0.75 8.57 -2.09
N GLY A 178 1.74 7.83 -2.59
CA GLY A 178 3.14 8.30 -2.65
C GLY A 178 3.51 9.06 -3.93
N TYR A 179 2.70 9.02 -4.98
CA TYR A 179 3.02 9.66 -6.26
C TYR A 179 2.39 11.05 -6.36
N GLN A 180 3.20 12.09 -6.24
CA GLN A 180 2.76 13.49 -6.19
C GLN A 180 1.98 13.97 -7.42
N GLY A 181 2.22 13.39 -8.60
CA GLY A 181 1.47 13.69 -9.82
C GLY A 181 0.06 13.14 -9.85
N PHE A 182 -0.41 12.55 -8.77
CA PHE A 182 -1.72 11.89 -8.69
C PHE A 182 -2.64 12.62 -7.71
N GLY A 183 -3.90 12.88 -8.11
CA GLY A 183 -4.86 13.65 -7.30
C GLY A 183 -5.18 13.06 -5.91
N TRP A 184 -4.74 11.84 -5.64
CA TRP A 184 -4.88 11.12 -4.36
C TRP A 184 -3.57 11.12 -3.55
N ALA A 185 -2.53 11.79 -4.05
CA ALA A 185 -1.25 11.82 -3.37
C ALA A 185 -1.36 12.53 -2.01
N ASP A 186 -0.75 11.92 -1.01
CA ASP A 186 -0.64 12.47 0.32
C ASP A 186 0.65 11.95 0.97
N VAL A 187 1.62 12.81 1.07
CA VAL A 187 2.96 12.46 1.56
C VAL A 187 2.92 12.00 3.01
N ASP A 188 2.06 12.59 3.85
CA ASP A 188 1.91 12.16 5.25
C ASP A 188 1.44 10.71 5.35
N LEU A 189 0.46 10.31 4.49
CA LEU A 189 -0.01 8.93 4.46
C LEU A 189 1.11 7.99 4.01
N ALA A 190 1.82 8.35 2.93
CA ALA A 190 2.91 7.53 2.41
C ALA A 190 4.03 7.37 3.44
N ALA A 191 4.44 8.45 4.09
CA ALA A 191 5.43 8.45 5.15
C ALA A 191 4.98 7.62 6.36
N SER A 192 3.72 7.75 6.77
CA SER A 192 3.15 6.98 7.89
C SER A 192 3.12 5.47 7.61
N ILE A 193 2.81 5.08 6.37
CA ILE A 193 2.81 3.67 5.97
C ILE A 193 4.21 3.07 6.06
N THR A 194 5.22 3.77 5.54
CA THR A 194 6.62 3.30 5.60
C THR A 194 7.19 3.35 7.01
N ALA A 195 6.90 4.38 7.79
CA ALA A 195 7.31 4.48 9.19
C ALA A 195 6.74 3.33 10.01
N SER A 196 5.43 3.07 9.93
CA SER A 196 4.80 1.93 10.60
C SER A 196 5.36 0.56 10.18
N ALA A 197 5.92 0.47 8.98
CA ALA A 197 6.52 -0.77 8.49
C ALA A 197 7.97 -0.96 8.96
N ARG A 198 8.62 0.11 9.42
CA ARG A 198 9.97 0.04 10.02
C ARG A 198 9.94 -0.30 11.50
N GLU A 199 8.87 0.02 12.23
CA GLU A 199 8.60 -0.39 13.62
C GLU A 199 8.42 -1.93 13.74
#